data_cd95725131a3c945a51d754128d418c0
#
_entry.id   cd95725131a3c945a51d754128d418c0
#
_cell.length_a   1.000
_cell.length_b   1.000
_cell.length_c   1.000
_cell.angle_alpha   90.00
_cell.angle_beta   90.00
_cell.angle_gamma   90.00
#
_symmetry.space_group_name_H-M   'P 1'
#
loop_
_entity.id
_entity.type
_entity.pdbx_description
1 polymer ?
#
loop_
_entity_poly.entity_id
_entity_poly.type
_entity_poly.pdbx_seq_one_letter_code
_entity_poly.pdbx_strand_id
1 'polypeptide(L)'
;MINSVMNRLQDFTFFSQLMANANMGWWKANLSTANYECSDFIVELLGLDQTGVISFEDFNKRILKEEQHSATFHSYGVYQRPEVVYLLDTVKGAVWVRSKVCFQETDENGNEIIYGISEVQDGPDMASAYQALQYSERLLSNIFKYLPI
;
A
#
# COMPACT_ATOMS: atom_id res chain seq x y z
N MET A 1 27.86 10.65 -3.04
CA MET A 1 26.47 10.99 -3.41
C MET A 1 25.78 9.89 -4.19
N ILE A 2 26.36 9.38 -5.26
CA ILE A 2 25.80 8.27 -6.05
C ILE A 2 25.63 7.01 -5.20
N ASN A 3 26.62 6.68 -4.38
CA ASN A 3 26.58 5.48 -3.52
C ASN A 3 25.45 5.55 -2.49
N SER A 4 25.16 6.74 -1.98
CA SER A 4 24.12 6.93 -0.99
C SER A 4 22.72 6.76 -1.62
N VAL A 5 22.52 7.22 -2.86
CA VAL A 5 21.28 7.00 -3.60
C VAL A 5 21.11 5.52 -3.94
N MET A 6 22.18 4.88 -4.43
CA MET A 6 22.17 3.44 -4.75
C MET A 6 21.83 2.59 -3.51
N ASN A 7 22.39 2.94 -2.35
CA ASN A 7 22.12 2.22 -1.10
C ASN A 7 20.66 2.36 -0.69
N ARG A 8 20.07 3.55 -0.84
CA ARG A 8 18.66 3.76 -0.54
C ARG A 8 17.74 2.95 -1.45
N LEU A 9 18.06 2.87 -2.74
CA LEU A 9 17.30 2.07 -3.69
C LEU A 9 17.39 0.59 -3.38
N GLN A 10 18.58 0.10 -3.00
CA GLN A 10 18.78 -1.28 -2.60
C GLN A 10 18.00 -1.60 -1.32
N ASP A 11 18.05 -0.69 -0.35
CA ASP A 11 17.28 -0.83 0.89
C ASP A 11 15.79 -0.88 0.62
N PHE A 12 15.31 -0.04 -0.28
CA PHE A 12 13.90 -0.02 -0.69
C PHE A 12 13.49 -1.33 -1.35
N THR A 13 14.31 -1.85 -2.25
CA THR A 13 14.05 -3.13 -2.94
C THR A 13 14.03 -4.29 -1.94
N PHE A 14 15.05 -4.35 -1.08
CA PHE A 14 15.13 -5.36 -0.02
C PHE A 14 13.89 -5.29 0.89
N PHE A 15 13.51 -4.10 1.26
CA PHE A 15 12.36 -3.88 2.13
C PHE A 15 11.06 -4.33 1.47
N SER A 16 10.89 -4.06 0.18
CA SER A 16 9.71 -4.51 -0.58
C SER A 16 9.63 -6.04 -0.63
N GLN A 17 10.77 -6.70 -0.78
CA GLN A 17 10.82 -8.18 -0.75
C GLN A 17 10.47 -8.73 0.64
N LEU A 18 10.95 -8.07 1.67
CA LEU A 18 10.64 -8.46 3.05
C LEU A 18 9.14 -8.35 3.33
N MET A 19 8.53 -7.26 2.89
CA MET A 19 7.10 -7.05 3.00
C MET A 19 6.33 -8.14 2.25
N ALA A 20 6.74 -8.45 1.01
CA ALA A 20 6.08 -9.47 0.19
C ALA A 20 6.10 -10.84 0.87
N ASN A 21 7.22 -11.20 1.51
CA ASN A 21 7.33 -12.44 2.26
C ASN A 21 6.40 -12.48 3.48
N ALA A 22 6.00 -11.33 3.98
CA ALA A 22 5.05 -11.19 5.07
C ALA A 22 3.61 -10.97 4.58
N ASN A 23 3.33 -11.21 3.31
CA ASN A 23 2.03 -11.00 2.66
C ASN A 23 1.59 -9.54 2.69
N MET A 24 2.53 -8.63 2.51
CA MET A 24 2.30 -7.19 2.51
C MET A 24 2.85 -6.53 1.26
N GLY A 25 2.22 -5.44 0.87
CA GLY A 25 2.71 -4.59 -0.20
C GLY A 25 2.49 -3.12 0.11
N TRP A 26 3.22 -2.26 -0.58
CA TRP A 26 3.01 -0.82 -0.49
C TRP A 26 2.23 -0.33 -1.70
N TRP A 27 1.59 0.80 -1.52
CA TRP A 27 0.89 1.51 -2.60
C TRP A 27 1.07 3.01 -2.45
N LYS A 28 0.94 3.69 -3.56
CA LYS A 28 1.05 5.13 -3.67
C LYS A 28 -0.19 5.62 -4.41
N ALA A 29 -0.99 6.44 -3.77
CA ALA A 29 -2.21 6.99 -4.35
C ALA A 29 -1.97 8.43 -4.77
N ASN A 30 -2.19 8.73 -6.06
CA ASN A 30 -2.18 10.09 -6.56
C ASN A 30 -3.63 10.56 -6.65
N LEU A 31 -4.01 11.50 -5.78
CA LEU A 31 -5.40 11.97 -5.71
C LEU A 31 -5.80 12.78 -6.93
N SER A 32 -4.84 13.40 -7.60
CA SER A 32 -5.13 14.23 -8.80
C SER A 32 -5.42 13.38 -10.02
N THR A 33 -4.70 12.26 -10.19
CA THR A 33 -4.91 11.36 -11.31
C THR A 33 -5.86 10.21 -11.00
N ALA A 34 -6.21 10.05 -9.74
CA ALA A 34 -7.08 8.97 -9.24
C ALA A 34 -6.54 7.57 -9.59
N ASN A 35 -5.24 7.39 -9.39
CA ASN A 35 -4.56 6.12 -9.63
C ASN A 35 -3.75 5.67 -8.43
N TYR A 36 -3.65 4.35 -8.25
CA TYR A 36 -2.69 3.72 -7.37
C TYR A 36 -1.51 3.20 -8.18
N GLU A 37 -0.32 3.38 -7.64
CA GLU A 37 0.90 2.71 -8.10
C GLU A 37 1.28 1.72 -7.00
N CYS A 38 1.52 0.47 -7.37
CA CYS A 38 1.58 -0.64 -6.42
C CYS A 38 2.91 -1.38 -6.49
N SER A 39 3.34 -1.92 -5.35
CA SER A 39 4.49 -2.82 -5.29
C SER A 39 4.20 -4.13 -6.02
N ASP A 40 5.25 -4.89 -6.31
CA ASP A 40 5.15 -6.15 -7.03
C ASP A 40 4.21 -7.14 -6.37
N PHE A 41 4.20 -7.18 -5.04
CA PHE A 41 3.29 -8.04 -4.30
C PHE A 41 1.82 -7.76 -4.67
N ILE A 42 1.44 -6.48 -4.69
CA ILE A 42 0.06 -6.09 -5.03
C ILE A 42 -0.21 -6.28 -6.51
N VAL A 43 0.78 -6.00 -7.36
CA VAL A 43 0.68 -6.25 -8.80
C VAL A 43 0.34 -7.70 -9.08
N GLU A 44 1.04 -8.63 -8.44
CA GLU A 44 0.79 -10.07 -8.59
C GLU A 44 -0.57 -10.47 -7.99
N LEU A 45 -0.90 -9.93 -6.84
CA LEU A 45 -2.15 -10.23 -6.16
C LEU A 45 -3.37 -9.84 -7.01
N LEU A 46 -3.30 -8.69 -7.66
CA LEU A 46 -4.38 -8.17 -8.49
C LEU A 46 -4.28 -8.56 -9.96
N GLY A 47 -3.17 -9.15 -10.39
CA GLY A 47 -2.95 -9.49 -11.78
C GLY A 47 -2.79 -8.27 -12.68
N LEU A 48 -2.13 -7.22 -12.18
CA LEU A 48 -1.90 -6.00 -12.94
C LEU A 48 -0.79 -6.18 -13.97
N ASP A 49 -0.71 -5.26 -14.92
CA ASP A 49 0.37 -5.23 -15.90
C ASP A 49 1.68 -4.70 -15.26
N GLN A 50 2.73 -4.60 -16.09
CA GLN A 50 4.05 -4.21 -15.63
C GLN A 50 4.13 -2.77 -15.12
N THR A 51 3.17 -1.92 -15.46
CA THR A 51 3.16 -0.54 -14.96
C THR A 51 2.85 -0.49 -13.47
N GLY A 52 2.18 -1.51 -12.96
CA GLY A 52 1.78 -1.54 -11.55
C GLY A 52 0.75 -0.49 -11.18
N VAL A 53 0.03 0.03 -12.14
CA VAL A 53 -0.93 1.12 -11.94
C VAL A 53 -2.36 0.60 -12.10
N ILE A 54 -3.23 0.99 -11.19
CA ILE A 54 -4.66 0.71 -11.26
C ILE A 54 -5.43 1.97 -10.86
N SER A 55 -6.50 2.30 -11.58
CA SER A 55 -7.35 3.43 -11.23
C SER A 55 -8.12 3.17 -9.93
N PHE A 56 -8.52 4.23 -9.24
CA PHE A 56 -9.38 4.11 -8.06
C PHE A 56 -10.69 3.38 -8.42
N GLU A 57 -11.25 3.71 -9.57
CA GLU A 57 -12.49 3.10 -10.03
C GLU A 57 -12.35 1.59 -10.21
N ASP A 58 -11.31 1.15 -10.92
CA ASP A 58 -11.08 -0.28 -11.17
C ASP A 58 -10.75 -1.03 -9.88
N PHE A 59 -10.00 -0.41 -8.99
CA PHE A 59 -9.72 -1.00 -7.69
C PHE A 59 -11.01 -1.18 -6.87
N ASN A 60 -11.86 -0.16 -6.87
CA ASN A 60 -13.11 -0.22 -6.11
C ASN A 60 -14.05 -1.31 -6.61
N LYS A 61 -14.02 -1.60 -7.90
CA LYS A 61 -14.81 -2.69 -8.47
C LYS A 61 -14.39 -4.06 -7.94
N ARG A 62 -13.19 -4.19 -7.42
CA ARG A 62 -12.68 -5.43 -6.85
C ARG A 62 -12.98 -5.58 -5.37
N ILE A 63 -13.48 -4.54 -4.72
CA ILE A 63 -13.88 -4.61 -3.32
C ILE A 63 -15.24 -5.28 -3.25
N LEU A 64 -15.30 -6.46 -2.64
CA LEU A 64 -16.51 -7.26 -2.53
C LEU A 64 -17.32 -6.87 -1.30
N LYS A 65 -16.64 -6.48 -0.22
CA LYS A 65 -17.25 -6.14 1.04
C LYS A 65 -16.30 -5.30 1.87
N GLU A 66 -16.81 -4.26 2.53
CA GLU A 66 -16.05 -3.49 3.51
C GLU A 66 -16.58 -3.81 4.90
N GLU A 67 -15.72 -3.68 5.92
CA GLU A 67 -16.19 -3.74 7.29
C GLU A 67 -17.13 -2.57 7.57
N GLN A 68 -18.01 -2.76 8.53
CA GLN A 68 -19.14 -1.86 8.79
C GLN A 68 -18.73 -0.40 9.02
N HIS A 69 -17.52 -0.13 9.47
CA HIS A 69 -17.03 1.20 9.74
C HIS A 69 -15.88 1.61 8.81
N SER A 70 -15.63 0.82 7.77
CA SER A 70 -14.62 1.13 6.77
C SER A 70 -15.21 2.03 5.69
N ALA A 71 -14.37 2.86 5.10
CA ALA A 71 -14.69 3.60 3.90
C ALA A 71 -13.52 3.47 2.94
N THR A 72 -13.78 3.67 1.64
CA THR A 72 -12.73 3.62 0.64
C THR A 72 -11.78 4.81 0.80
N PHE A 73 -10.52 4.64 0.44
CA PHE A 73 -9.49 5.65 0.64
C PHE A 73 -9.84 7.02 0.06
N HIS A 74 -10.62 7.07 -1.01
CA HIS A 74 -10.97 8.30 -1.69
C HIS A 74 -12.30 8.90 -1.25
N SER A 75 -13.06 8.23 -0.38
CA SER A 75 -14.39 8.69 0.02
C SER A 75 -14.39 9.54 1.29
N TYR A 76 -13.24 9.71 1.93
CA TYR A 76 -13.11 10.56 3.11
C TYR A 76 -11.70 11.11 3.22
N GLY A 77 -11.53 12.10 4.06
CA GLY A 77 -10.20 12.65 4.32
C GLY A 77 -9.31 11.59 4.98
N VAL A 78 -8.17 11.34 4.37
CA VAL A 78 -7.23 10.30 4.79
C VAL A 78 -6.70 10.46 6.20
N TYR A 79 -6.82 11.65 6.75
CA TYR A 79 -6.37 11.94 8.10
C TYR A 79 -7.29 11.41 9.17
N GLN A 80 -8.53 11.11 8.82
CA GLN A 80 -9.56 10.76 9.79
C GLN A 80 -9.69 9.25 9.99
N ARG A 81 -9.34 8.48 8.97
CA ARG A 81 -9.41 7.03 9.01
C ARG A 81 -8.22 6.41 8.31
N PRO A 82 -7.11 6.30 9.00
CA PRO A 82 -5.88 5.80 8.38
C PRO A 82 -5.90 4.32 8.07
N GLU A 83 -6.90 3.57 8.53
CA GLU A 83 -6.94 2.12 8.38
C GLU A 83 -8.31 1.65 7.92
N VAL A 84 -8.34 0.74 6.93
CA VAL A 84 -9.57 0.11 6.43
C VAL A 84 -9.33 -1.38 6.23
N VAL A 85 -10.39 -2.17 6.44
CA VAL A 85 -10.40 -3.62 6.22
C VAL A 85 -11.49 -3.94 5.23
N TYR A 86 -11.17 -4.71 4.20
CA TYR A 86 -12.11 -5.04 3.14
C TYR A 86 -11.81 -6.41 2.54
N LEU A 87 -12.85 -7.01 1.94
CA LEU A 87 -12.73 -8.25 1.19
C LEU A 87 -12.46 -7.90 -0.27
N LEU A 88 -11.34 -8.37 -0.78
CA LEU A 88 -10.84 -8.01 -2.11
C LEU A 88 -10.87 -9.22 -3.03
N ASP A 89 -11.36 -9.03 -4.25
CA ASP A 89 -11.30 -10.04 -5.30
C ASP A 89 -9.92 -10.01 -5.94
N THR A 90 -9.20 -11.11 -5.85
CA THR A 90 -7.83 -11.23 -6.33
C THR A 90 -7.70 -12.42 -7.28
N VAL A 91 -6.53 -12.57 -7.90
CA VAL A 91 -6.25 -13.74 -8.76
C VAL A 91 -6.29 -15.05 -7.99
N LYS A 92 -6.18 -15.00 -6.67
CA LYS A 92 -6.25 -16.18 -5.78
C LYS A 92 -7.64 -16.36 -5.16
N GLY A 93 -8.61 -15.55 -5.56
CA GLY A 93 -9.94 -15.53 -4.99
C GLY A 93 -10.13 -14.37 -4.02
N ALA A 94 -11.19 -14.43 -3.23
CA ALA A 94 -11.53 -13.39 -2.27
C ALA A 94 -10.64 -13.51 -1.03
N VAL A 95 -9.97 -12.42 -0.66
CA VAL A 95 -9.11 -12.38 0.53
C VAL A 95 -9.42 -11.12 1.33
N TRP A 96 -9.31 -11.22 2.65
CA TRP A 96 -9.39 -10.05 3.52
C TRP A 96 -8.08 -9.30 3.50
N VAL A 97 -8.17 -7.98 3.34
CA VAL A 97 -7.03 -7.09 3.27
C VAL A 97 -7.20 -5.96 4.29
N ARG A 98 -6.15 -5.68 5.02
CA ARG A 98 -6.06 -4.49 5.86
C ARG A 98 -5.11 -3.52 5.20
N SER A 99 -5.60 -2.31 4.94
CA SER A 99 -4.79 -1.25 4.34
C SER A 99 -4.67 -0.08 5.29
N LYS A 100 -3.47 0.48 5.35
CA LYS A 100 -3.16 1.56 6.27
C LYS A 100 -2.43 2.68 5.55
N VAL A 101 -2.86 3.91 5.79
CA VAL A 101 -2.18 5.11 5.33
C VAL A 101 -0.97 5.37 6.23
N CYS A 102 0.20 5.53 5.63
CA CYS A 102 1.43 5.79 6.36
C CYS A 102 1.76 7.28 6.42
N PHE A 103 1.70 7.96 5.30
CA PHE A 103 1.92 9.41 5.27
C PHE A 103 1.42 10.02 3.97
N GLN A 104 1.41 11.35 3.93
CA GLN A 104 0.97 12.12 2.79
C GLN A 104 1.97 13.23 2.49
N GLU A 105 2.11 13.54 1.20
CA GLU A 105 2.92 14.67 0.74
C GLU A 105 2.27 15.34 -0.48
N THR A 106 2.78 16.51 -0.84
CA THR A 106 2.44 17.18 -2.08
C THR A 106 3.67 17.12 -2.98
N ASP A 107 3.51 16.63 -4.22
CA ASP A 107 4.63 16.50 -5.14
C ASP A 107 4.97 17.86 -5.81
N GLU A 108 5.96 17.83 -6.70
CA GLU A 108 6.45 19.04 -7.40
C GLU A 108 5.37 19.71 -8.24
N ASN A 109 4.40 18.92 -8.71
CA ASN A 109 3.32 19.40 -9.59
C ASN A 109 2.07 19.83 -8.80
N GLY A 110 2.15 19.83 -7.48
CA GLY A 110 1.01 20.16 -6.62
C GLY A 110 0.03 19.01 -6.41
N ASN A 111 0.37 17.79 -6.83
CA ASN A 111 -0.48 16.63 -6.62
C ASN A 111 -0.37 16.14 -5.18
N GLU A 112 -1.50 15.81 -4.59
CA GLU A 112 -1.51 15.15 -3.29
C GLU A 112 -1.26 13.67 -3.46
N ILE A 113 -0.23 13.17 -2.78
CA ILE A 113 0.21 11.78 -2.84
C ILE A 113 0.07 11.17 -1.45
N ILE A 114 -0.55 10.00 -1.41
CA ILE A 114 -0.74 9.26 -0.17
C ILE A 114 -0.02 7.92 -0.29
N TYR A 115 0.77 7.60 0.71
CA TYR A 115 1.51 6.34 0.78
C TYR A 115 0.91 5.45 1.84
N GLY A 116 0.77 4.19 1.51
CA GLY A 116 0.23 3.22 2.43
C GLY A 116 0.76 1.82 2.21
N ILE A 117 0.34 0.94 3.08
CA ILE A 117 0.65 -0.49 3.01
C ILE A 117 -0.63 -1.29 3.13
N SER A 118 -0.62 -2.46 2.51
CA SER A 118 -1.73 -3.40 2.56
C SER A 118 -1.22 -4.77 2.94
N GLU A 119 -1.96 -5.44 3.83
CA GLU A 119 -1.64 -6.78 4.30
C GLU A 119 -2.80 -7.72 3.99
N VAL A 120 -2.47 -8.86 3.39
CA VAL A 120 -3.44 -9.93 3.22
C VAL A 120 -3.58 -10.67 4.54
N GLN A 121 -4.81 -10.71 5.04
CA GLN A 121 -5.14 -11.38 6.29
C GLN A 121 -5.60 -12.79 5.97
N ASP A 122 -4.68 -13.75 5.97
CA ASP A 122 -5.07 -15.12 5.83
C ASP A 122 -4.46 -15.94 6.96
N GLY A 123 -5.31 -16.69 7.62
CA GLY A 123 -4.90 -17.62 8.65
C GLY A 123 -5.11 -17.14 10.09
N PRO A 124 -4.84 -18.02 11.04
CA PRO A 124 -5.19 -17.81 12.45
C PRO A 124 -4.25 -16.90 13.22
N ASP A 125 -3.11 -16.50 12.68
CA ASP A 125 -2.12 -15.72 13.42
C ASP A 125 -2.19 -14.22 13.11
N MET A 126 -3.29 -13.62 13.50
CA MET A 126 -3.51 -12.18 13.28
C MET A 126 -2.60 -11.31 14.15
N ALA A 127 -2.13 -11.79 15.29
CA ALA A 127 -1.27 -11.01 16.17
C ALA A 127 0.11 -10.79 15.55
N SER A 128 0.72 -11.84 15.01
CA SER A 128 2.02 -11.72 14.31
C SER A 128 1.91 -10.85 13.06
N ALA A 129 0.82 -10.98 12.31
CA ALA A 129 0.57 -10.15 11.14
C ALA A 129 0.46 -8.68 11.52
N TYR A 130 -0.23 -8.37 12.60
CA TYR A 130 -0.35 -7.01 13.09
C TYR A 130 1.00 -6.41 13.51
N GLN A 131 1.82 -7.20 14.22
CA GLN A 131 3.15 -6.75 14.61
C GLN A 131 4.06 -6.50 13.41
N ALA A 132 4.00 -7.39 12.41
CA ALA A 132 4.75 -7.23 11.18
C ALA A 132 4.32 -5.97 10.43
N LEU A 133 3.03 -5.69 10.41
CA LEU A 133 2.49 -4.48 9.79
C LEU A 133 3.03 -3.23 10.48
N GLN A 134 3.01 -3.19 11.80
CA GLN A 134 3.54 -2.05 12.55
C GLN A 134 5.03 -1.84 12.32
N TYR A 135 5.79 -2.92 12.29
CA TYR A 135 7.22 -2.86 12.02
C TYR A 135 7.50 -2.33 10.62
N SER A 136 6.80 -2.87 9.62
CA SER A 136 6.94 -2.44 8.22
C SER A 136 6.57 -0.97 8.03
N GLU A 137 5.52 -0.52 8.72
CA GLU A 137 5.09 0.87 8.68
C GLU A 137 6.18 1.81 9.17
N ARG A 138 6.85 1.48 10.27
CA ARG A 138 7.94 2.30 10.80
C ARG A 138 9.12 2.37 9.84
N LEU A 139 9.51 1.23 9.28
CA LEU A 139 10.63 1.17 8.33
C LEU A 139 10.30 1.93 7.05
N LEU A 140 9.09 1.74 6.54
CA LEU A 140 8.65 2.41 5.31
C LEU A 140 8.62 3.92 5.51
N SER A 141 8.10 4.40 6.62
CA SER A 141 8.10 5.81 6.95
C SER A 141 9.51 6.39 7.02
N ASN A 142 10.46 5.65 7.61
CA ASN A 142 11.85 6.06 7.68
C ASN A 142 12.50 6.10 6.29
N ILE A 143 12.22 5.13 5.45
CA ILE A 143 12.75 5.08 4.09
C ILE A 143 12.25 6.26 3.27
N PHE A 144 10.95 6.49 3.24
CA PHE A 144 10.36 7.58 2.47
C PHE A 144 10.80 8.95 2.96
N LYS A 145 11.09 9.07 4.24
CA LYS A 145 11.60 10.32 4.82
C LYS A 145 12.92 10.76 4.19
N TYR A 146 13.75 9.82 3.75
CA TYR A 146 15.07 10.10 3.21
C TYR A 146 15.17 9.94 1.69
N LEU A 147 14.11 9.51 1.01
CA LEU A 147 14.12 9.42 -0.43
C LEU A 147 13.97 10.81 -1.05
N PRO A 148 14.69 11.10 -2.14
CA PRO A 148 14.54 12.36 -2.87
C PRO A 148 13.29 12.29 -3.76
N ILE A 149 12.15 12.40 -3.15
CA ILE A 149 10.88 12.33 -3.86
C ILE A 149 10.40 13.74 -4.17
#